data_b41ad71e53cac9abc3b720a71e49200b
#
_entry.id   b41ad71e53cac9abc3b720a71e49200b
#
_cell.length_a   1.000
_cell.length_b   1.000
_cell.length_c   1.000
_cell.angle_alpha   90.00
_cell.angle_beta   90.00
_cell.angle_gamma   90.00
#
_symmetry.space_group_name_H-M   'P 1'
#
loop_
_entity.id
_entity.type
_entity.pdbx_description
1 polymer ?
#
loop_
_entity_poly.entity_id
_entity_poly.type
_entity_poly.pdbx_seq_one_letter_code
_entity_poly.pdbx_strand_id
1 'polypeptide(L)' 'MKIIKNWLFINHLWHDAEPCPVVINLNNVTQITEECDSNLGTHVVIHTNDSKSTPVEGELIEILALLQNHLSNN' A
#
# COMPACT_ATOMS: atom_id res chain seq x y z
N MET A 1 -0.53 0.14 9.89
CA MET A 1 0.16 -0.58 8.80
C MET A 1 1.09 -1.62 9.39
N LYS A 2 0.97 -2.85 8.95
CA LYS A 2 1.81 -3.94 9.44
C LYS A 2 1.83 -5.07 8.42
N ILE A 3 2.84 -5.94 8.54
CA ILE A 3 2.95 -7.14 7.71
C ILE A 3 2.93 -8.36 8.63
N ILE A 4 2.05 -9.30 8.34
CA ILE A 4 2.01 -10.61 9.02
C ILE A 4 2.21 -11.65 7.94
N LYS A 5 3.29 -12.43 8.04
CA LYS A 5 3.72 -13.36 7.00
C LYS A 5 3.87 -12.61 5.67
N ASN A 6 3.04 -12.90 4.69
CA ASN A 6 3.12 -12.26 3.38
C ASN A 6 1.94 -11.35 3.09
N TRP A 7 1.22 -10.93 4.13
CA TRP A 7 0.03 -10.10 4.01
C TRP A 7 0.28 -8.72 4.58
N LEU A 8 0.09 -7.70 3.77
CA LEU A 8 0.17 -6.30 4.19
C LEU A 8 -1.20 -5.82 4.63
N PHE A 9 -1.29 -5.36 5.89
CA PHE A 9 -2.49 -4.77 6.46
C PHE A 9 -2.32 -3.26 6.43
N ILE A 10 -3.13 -2.58 5.64
CA ILE A 10 -3.01 -1.14 5.40
C ILE A 10 -4.39 -0.57 5.14
N ASN A 11 -4.56 0.74 5.32
CA ASN A 11 -5.83 1.38 5.06
C ASN A 11 -5.91 1.86 3.62
N HIS A 12 -7.05 1.59 2.97
CA HIS A 12 -7.36 2.12 1.66
C HIS A 12 -7.65 3.62 1.79
N LEU A 13 -7.16 4.40 0.86
CA LEU A 13 -7.33 5.86 0.88
C LEU A 13 -8.53 6.26 0.03
N TRP A 14 -9.54 6.84 0.67
CA TRP A 14 -10.71 7.39 -0.01
C TRP A 14 -10.76 8.90 0.25
N HIS A 15 -11.16 9.68 -0.73
CA HIS A 15 -11.16 11.13 -0.61
C HIS A 15 -12.29 11.67 0.27
N ASP A 16 -13.36 10.92 0.48
CA ASP A 16 -14.54 11.38 1.21
C ASP A 16 -15.03 10.39 2.27
N ALA A 17 -14.23 9.39 2.60
CA ALA A 17 -14.68 8.32 3.48
C ALA A 17 -13.68 8.08 4.61
N GLU A 18 -14.13 7.39 5.64
CA GLU A 18 -13.26 6.95 6.71
C GLU A 18 -12.27 5.90 6.20
N PRO A 19 -11.11 5.77 6.84
CA PRO A 19 -10.15 4.75 6.46
C PRO A 19 -10.78 3.36 6.46
N CYS A 20 -10.51 2.61 5.41
CA CYS A 20 -11.05 1.28 5.24
C CYS A 20 -9.88 0.30 5.13
N PRO A 21 -9.74 -0.65 6.07
CA PRO A 21 -8.61 -1.56 6.02
C PRO A 21 -8.70 -2.51 4.83
N VAL A 22 -7.56 -2.73 4.18
CA VAL A 22 -7.41 -3.71 3.13
C VAL A 22 -6.23 -4.60 3.44
N VAL A 23 -6.27 -5.82 2.92
CA VAL A 23 -5.21 -6.80 3.10
C VAL A 23 -4.69 -7.19 1.73
N ILE A 24 -3.39 -6.98 1.51
CA ILE A 24 -2.78 -7.19 0.20
C ILE A 24 -1.75 -8.31 0.30
N ASN A 25 -1.85 -9.29 -0.58
CA ASN A 25 -0.86 -10.35 -0.67
C ASN A 25 0.38 -9.80 -1.37
N LEU A 26 1.51 -9.74 -0.66
CA LEU A 26 2.74 -9.19 -1.19
C LEU A 26 3.28 -9.96 -2.38
N ASN A 27 2.94 -11.25 -2.52
CA ASN A 27 3.33 -12.02 -3.69
C ASN A 27 2.69 -11.52 -4.98
N ASN A 28 1.59 -10.80 -4.88
CA ASN A 28 0.87 -10.30 -6.03
C ASN A 28 1.22 -8.85 -6.38
N VAL A 29 2.05 -8.20 -5.58
CA VAL A 29 2.44 -6.81 -5.82
C VAL A 29 3.48 -6.76 -6.94
N THR A 30 3.18 -5.98 -7.96
CA THR A 30 4.07 -5.80 -9.10
C THR A 30 4.80 -4.47 -9.09
N GLN A 31 4.18 -3.45 -8.48
CA GLN A 31 4.73 -2.11 -8.49
C GLN A 31 4.11 -1.28 -7.37
N ILE A 32 4.90 -0.39 -6.80
CA ILE A 32 4.40 0.60 -5.83
C ILE A 32 4.82 1.96 -6.37
N THR A 33 3.84 2.84 -6.58
CA THR A 33 4.09 4.17 -7.15
C THR A 33 3.57 5.26 -6.24
N GLU A 34 4.11 6.46 -6.42
CA GLU A 34 3.59 7.65 -5.79
C GLU A 34 2.89 8.46 -6.88
N GLU A 35 1.63 8.78 -6.67
CA GLU A 35 0.81 9.46 -7.67
C GLU A 35 0.16 10.69 -7.07
N CYS A 36 -0.22 11.62 -7.93
CA CYS A 36 -0.88 12.85 -7.53
C CYS A 36 -2.25 12.93 -8.19
N ASP A 37 -3.26 13.18 -7.36
CA ASP A 37 -4.65 13.21 -7.78
C ASP A 37 -5.29 14.46 -7.22
N SER A 38 -6.21 15.09 -7.96
CA SER A 38 -6.84 16.33 -7.52
C SER A 38 -7.71 16.15 -6.27
N ASN A 39 -8.21 14.95 -6.02
CA ASN A 39 -9.05 14.66 -4.86
C ASN A 39 -8.26 14.14 -3.67
N LEU A 40 -7.25 13.28 -3.93
CA LEU A 40 -6.50 12.59 -2.89
C LEU A 40 -5.15 13.24 -2.59
N GLY A 41 -4.70 14.15 -3.45
CA GLY A 41 -3.36 14.72 -3.34
C GLY A 41 -2.29 13.70 -3.69
N THR A 42 -1.08 13.92 -3.21
CA THR A 42 0.02 12.97 -3.40
C THR A 42 -0.20 11.77 -2.48
N HIS A 43 -0.19 10.58 -3.06
CA HIS A 43 -0.47 9.35 -2.31
C HIS A 43 0.23 8.17 -2.95
N VAL A 44 0.29 7.06 -2.22
CA VAL A 44 0.91 5.83 -2.67
C VAL A 44 -0.15 4.91 -3.27
N VAL A 45 0.18 4.28 -4.39
CA VAL A 45 -0.68 3.30 -5.04
C VAL A 45 0.07 1.98 -5.14
N ILE A 46 -0.58 0.91 -4.70
CA ILE A 46 -0.04 -0.45 -4.79
C ILE A 46 -0.72 -1.16 -5.95
N HIS A 47 0.09 -1.60 -6.90
CA HIS A 47 -0.39 -2.30 -8.10
C HIS A 47 -0.18 -3.79 -7.93
N THR A 48 -1.18 -4.56 -8.28
CA THR A 48 -1.13 -6.01 -8.16
C THR A 48 -1.34 -6.68 -9.53
N ASN A 49 -0.95 -7.95 -9.62
CA ASN A 49 -0.93 -8.67 -10.89
C ASN A 49 -2.31 -9.01 -11.45
N ASP A 50 -3.37 -8.73 -10.70
CA ASP A 50 -4.75 -8.87 -11.16
C ASP A 50 -5.27 -7.58 -11.81
N SER A 51 -4.39 -6.68 -12.15
CA SER A 51 -4.69 -5.38 -12.79
C SER A 51 -5.41 -4.40 -11.86
N LYS A 52 -5.35 -4.62 -10.56
CA LYS A 52 -5.89 -3.69 -9.58
C LYS A 52 -4.85 -2.69 -9.15
N SER A 53 -5.30 -1.49 -8.84
CA SER A 53 -4.48 -0.41 -8.31
C SER A 53 -5.18 0.14 -7.09
N THR A 54 -4.54 0.04 -5.94
CA THR A 54 -5.14 0.39 -4.65
C THR A 54 -4.42 1.60 -4.05
N PRO A 55 -5.07 2.76 -4.00
CA PRO A 55 -4.49 3.89 -3.27
C PRO A 55 -4.56 3.62 -1.76
N VAL A 56 -3.47 3.89 -1.07
CA VAL A 56 -3.34 3.53 0.35
C VAL A 56 -2.86 4.71 1.17
N GLU A 57 -3.17 4.70 2.47
CA GLU A 57 -2.65 5.68 3.41
C GLU A 57 -1.18 5.41 3.71
N GLY A 58 -0.46 6.48 4.05
CA GLY A 58 0.93 6.39 4.45
C GLY A 58 1.85 6.98 3.40
N GLU A 59 3.08 7.23 3.81
CA GLU A 59 4.10 7.78 2.94
C GLU A 59 4.88 6.65 2.28
N LEU A 60 5.35 6.89 1.07
CA LEU A 60 6.10 5.89 0.32
C LEU A 60 7.32 5.40 1.11
N ILE A 61 8.04 6.31 1.77
CA ILE A 61 9.23 5.94 2.53
C ILE A 61 8.89 5.02 3.71
N GLU A 62 7.75 5.23 4.36
CA GLU A 62 7.30 4.39 5.46
C GLU A 62 6.97 2.98 4.98
N ILE A 63 6.28 2.89 3.85
CA ILE A 63 5.88 1.60 3.29
C ILE A 63 7.12 0.83 2.85
N LEU A 64 8.06 1.51 2.17
CA LEU A 64 9.30 0.87 1.74
C LEU A 64 10.16 0.41 2.92
N ALA A 65 10.21 1.20 3.99
CA ALA A 65 10.95 0.82 5.20
C ALA A 65 10.34 -0.44 5.84
N LEU A 66 9.02 -0.51 5.90
CA LEU A 66 8.33 -1.68 6.44
C LEU A 66 8.61 -2.92 5.61
N LEU A 67 8.57 -2.80 4.27
CA LEU A 67 8.86 -3.90 3.37
C LEU A 67 10.31 -4.36 3.50
N GLN A 68 11.24 -3.42 3.62
CA GLN A 68 12.65 -3.73 3.79
C GLN A 68 12.90 -4.51 5.07
N ASN A 69 12.29 -4.08 6.17
CA ASN A 69 12.40 -4.78 7.45
C ASN A 69 11.82 -6.20 7.35
N HIS A 70 10.70 -6.35 6.68
CA HIS A 70 10.08 -7.65 6.50
C HIS A 70 10.99 -8.60 5.72
N LEU A 71 11.57 -8.11 4.63
CA LEU A 71 12.46 -8.92 3.79
C LEU A 71 13.75 -9.28 4.52
N SER A 72 14.25 -8.37 5.36
CA SER A 72 15.49 -8.61 6.12
C SER A 72 15.31 -9.63 7.23
N ASN A 73 14.10 -9.79 7.74
CA ASN A 73 13.80 -10.69 8.85
C ASN A 73 13.32 -12.07 8.40
N ASN A 74 13.32 -12.32 7.12
CA ASN A 74 12.95 -13.62 6.57
C ASN A 74 14.19 -14.44 6.16
#